data_a3ffa33f1f4f85d22e7101a4b5fe6d4f
#
_entry.id   a3ffa33f1f4f85d22e7101a4b5fe6d4f
#
_cell.length_a   1.000
_cell.length_b   1.000
_cell.length_c   1.000
_cell.angle_alpha   90.00
_cell.angle_beta   90.00
_cell.angle_gamma   90.00
#
_symmetry.space_group_name_H-M   'P 1'
#
loop_
_entity.id
_entity.type
_entity.pdbx_description
1 polymer ?
#
loop_
_entity_poly.entity_id
_entity_poly.type
_entity_poly.pdbx_seq_one_letter_code
_entity_poly.pdbx_strand_id
1 'polypeptide(L)'
;IRIFMPRYGNINERRHQLHEVIRLSGMNLVVNDVDMPLIIKVASIPRERIQVYFIDNDEYFKRKATFTDEEGVLFPDNDERAIFFAKGVVETVKKLNWVPDIIHVHGWMAALLPVYMKYFYKDEALFANTKIVTSVYGQSFDGNLDMELMNKVSFDGIPAEAIKDLETPNYENIIKASVLHSDAVIVASEALSPSLTKFIESSKKPFLPFASKDKFAEAYTDFYKKMLL
;
A
#
# COMPACT_ATOMS: atom_id res chain seq x y z
N ILE A 1 12.95 -8.16 -7.85
CA ILE A 1 11.81 -7.90 -6.96
C ILE A 1 12.31 -7.16 -5.73
N ARG A 2 11.53 -6.17 -5.26
CA ARG A 2 11.73 -5.48 -4.00
C ARG A 2 10.41 -5.48 -3.24
N ILE A 3 10.47 -5.70 -1.94
CA ILE A 3 9.29 -5.73 -1.07
C ILE A 3 9.35 -4.49 -0.18
N PHE A 4 8.22 -3.82 0.00
CA PHE A 4 8.07 -2.71 0.91
C PHE A 4 6.98 -3.04 1.94
N MET A 5 7.23 -2.78 3.20
CA MET A 5 6.27 -2.99 4.27
C MET A 5 6.50 -2.00 5.43
N PRO A 6 5.48 -1.69 6.23
CA PRO A 6 5.69 -0.92 7.45
C PRO A 6 6.59 -1.68 8.43
N ARG A 7 7.42 -0.96 9.17
CA ARG A 7 8.22 -1.55 10.24
C ARG A 7 7.39 -1.67 11.52
N TYR A 8 6.41 -2.55 11.53
CA TYR A 8 5.60 -2.78 12.73
C TYR A 8 6.45 -3.15 13.95
N GLY A 9 6.09 -2.61 15.13
CA GLY A 9 6.86 -2.77 16.36
C GLY A 9 6.94 -4.20 16.90
N ASN A 10 6.16 -5.13 16.36
CA ASN A 10 6.26 -6.57 16.64
C ASN A 10 7.36 -7.27 15.81
N ILE A 11 7.97 -6.58 14.84
CA ILE A 11 9.07 -7.12 14.05
C ILE A 11 10.35 -7.11 14.88
N ASN A 12 10.95 -8.28 15.08
CA ASN A 12 12.21 -8.40 15.79
C ASN A 12 13.39 -8.04 14.86
N GLU A 13 13.86 -6.81 14.96
CA GLU A 13 14.92 -6.27 14.11
C GLU A 13 16.23 -7.06 14.21
N ARG A 14 16.62 -7.49 15.41
CA ARG A 14 17.86 -8.27 15.62
C ARG A 14 17.77 -9.65 14.97
N ARG A 15 16.64 -10.33 15.15
CA ARG A 15 16.41 -11.66 14.57
C ARG A 15 16.46 -11.63 13.04
N HIS A 16 15.96 -10.57 12.43
CA HIS A 16 15.89 -10.42 10.97
C HIS A 16 17.00 -9.56 10.41
N GLN A 17 17.98 -9.15 11.24
CA GLN A 17 19.14 -8.36 10.84
C GLN A 17 18.75 -7.07 10.09
N LEU A 18 17.71 -6.39 10.54
CA LEU A 18 17.32 -5.10 9.98
C LEU A 18 18.42 -4.08 10.31
N HIS A 19 18.81 -3.31 9.33
CA HIS A 19 19.72 -2.18 9.49
C HIS A 19 19.17 -0.96 8.76
N GLU A 20 19.39 0.21 9.34
CA GLU A 20 19.02 1.47 8.74
C GLU A 20 19.89 1.78 7.53
N VAL A 21 19.26 2.27 6.47
CA VAL A 21 19.94 2.77 5.27
C VAL A 21 19.94 4.29 5.32
N ILE A 22 20.98 4.87 5.92
CA ILE A 22 21.10 6.30 6.20
C ILE A 22 20.87 7.16 4.94
N ARG A 23 21.41 6.75 3.78
CA ARG A 23 21.25 7.50 2.52
C ARG A 23 19.78 7.57 2.03
N LEU A 24 18.92 6.67 2.49
CA LEU A 24 17.49 6.64 2.14
C LEU A 24 16.63 7.30 3.23
N SER A 25 17.16 7.38 4.46
CA SER A 25 16.50 7.97 5.62
C SER A 25 16.64 9.50 5.69
N GLY A 26 15.99 10.12 6.68
CA GLY A 26 16.14 11.53 7.04
C GLY A 26 15.36 12.52 6.19
N MET A 27 14.47 12.06 5.31
CA MET A 27 13.49 12.90 4.64
C MET A 27 12.26 13.06 5.55
N ASN A 28 11.69 14.25 5.60
CA ASN A 28 10.39 14.45 6.20
C ASN A 28 9.28 14.28 5.16
N LEU A 29 8.25 13.53 5.53
CA LEU A 29 7.00 13.42 4.77
C LEU A 29 5.93 14.24 5.49
N VAL A 30 5.27 15.13 4.78
CA VAL A 30 4.13 15.86 5.34
C VAL A 30 2.92 14.94 5.38
N VAL A 31 2.34 14.75 6.56
CA VAL A 31 1.09 14.01 6.76
C VAL A 31 0.20 14.89 7.64
N ASN A 32 -0.99 15.25 7.16
CA ASN A 32 -1.91 16.10 7.91
C ASN A 32 -1.25 17.38 8.47
N ASP A 33 -0.49 18.10 7.63
CA ASP A 33 0.25 19.33 7.99
C ASP A 33 1.34 19.14 9.06
N VAL A 34 1.79 17.91 9.28
CA VAL A 34 2.85 17.58 10.21
C VAL A 34 4.02 16.90 9.49
N ASP A 35 5.23 17.37 9.76
CA ASP A 35 6.47 16.76 9.27
C ASP A 35 6.78 15.46 10.02
N MET A 36 6.74 14.34 9.30
CA MET A 36 7.01 13.01 9.82
C MET A 36 8.32 12.47 9.25
N PRO A 37 9.36 12.22 10.08
CA PRO A 37 10.63 11.71 9.58
C PRO A 37 10.50 10.30 9.02
N LEU A 38 11.00 10.11 7.80
CA LEU A 38 11.07 8.83 7.12
C LEU A 38 12.39 8.14 7.44
N ILE A 39 12.31 6.99 8.07
CA ILE A 39 13.44 6.09 8.32
C ILE A 39 13.24 4.84 7.46
N ILE A 40 14.31 4.41 6.79
CA ILE A 40 14.29 3.21 5.95
C ILE A 40 15.24 2.18 6.54
N LYS A 41 14.69 1.02 6.88
CA LYS A 41 15.47 -0.15 7.27
C LYS A 41 15.38 -1.23 6.19
N VAL A 42 16.40 -2.05 6.08
CA VAL A 42 16.48 -3.11 5.08
C VAL A 42 16.87 -4.42 5.71
N ALA A 43 16.25 -5.49 5.25
CA ALA A 43 16.71 -6.86 5.44
C ALA A 43 16.65 -7.61 4.11
N SER A 44 17.39 -8.71 4.02
CA SER A 44 17.36 -9.59 2.84
C SER A 44 16.71 -10.92 3.17
N ILE A 45 15.89 -11.44 2.27
CA ILE A 45 15.42 -12.83 2.37
C ILE A 45 16.60 -13.72 2.00
N PRO A 46 17.09 -14.54 2.94
CA PRO A 46 18.22 -15.42 2.68
C PRO A 46 17.95 -16.32 1.47
N ARG A 47 18.96 -16.53 0.62
CA ARG A 47 18.96 -17.35 -0.58
C ARG A 47 18.23 -16.75 -1.81
N GLU A 48 17.23 -15.89 -1.62
CA GLU A 48 16.40 -15.36 -2.74
C GLU A 48 16.94 -14.06 -3.34
N ARG A 49 17.93 -13.42 -2.70
CA ARG A 49 18.46 -12.11 -3.08
C ARG A 49 17.38 -11.00 -3.17
N ILE A 50 16.27 -11.19 -2.46
CA ILE A 50 15.18 -10.22 -2.39
C ILE A 50 15.41 -9.31 -1.19
N GLN A 51 15.37 -8.00 -1.43
CA GLN A 51 15.45 -6.99 -0.39
C GLN A 51 14.05 -6.61 0.07
N VAL A 52 13.89 -6.53 1.39
CA VAL A 52 12.70 -6.03 2.05
C VAL A 52 13.03 -4.67 2.66
N TYR A 53 12.36 -3.63 2.21
CA TYR A 53 12.47 -2.26 2.69
C TYR A 53 11.36 -2.01 3.69
N PHE A 54 11.73 -1.61 4.89
CA PHE A 54 10.81 -1.28 5.97
C PHE A 54 10.67 0.23 6.04
N ILE A 55 9.46 0.71 5.81
CA ILE A 55 9.08 2.11 5.98
C ILE A 55 8.82 2.32 7.47
N ASP A 56 9.62 3.15 8.11
CA ASP A 56 9.64 3.31 9.55
C ASP A 56 9.46 4.77 9.98
N ASN A 57 8.74 4.93 11.07
CA ASN A 57 8.59 6.14 11.84
C ASN A 57 8.18 5.71 13.25
N ASP A 58 8.85 6.23 14.28
CA ASP A 58 8.62 5.79 15.65
C ASP A 58 7.21 6.09 16.16
N GLU A 59 6.62 7.21 15.77
CA GLU A 59 5.27 7.56 16.21
C GLU A 59 4.23 6.61 15.62
N TYR A 60 4.35 6.29 14.33
CA TYR A 60 3.38 5.45 13.63
C TYR A 60 3.59 3.94 13.84
N PHE A 61 4.82 3.47 13.97
CA PHE A 61 5.10 2.03 13.87
C PHE A 61 5.80 1.40 15.07
N LYS A 62 6.11 2.15 16.14
CA LYS A 62 6.77 1.62 17.33
C LYS A 62 5.91 0.65 18.15
N ARG A 63 4.59 0.80 18.10
CA ARG A 63 3.63 -0.04 18.84
C ARG A 63 3.80 -1.52 18.49
N LYS A 64 3.74 -2.40 19.50
CA LYS A 64 3.89 -3.85 19.32
C LYS A 64 2.66 -4.54 18.71
N ALA A 65 1.64 -3.80 18.34
CA ALA A 65 0.46 -4.26 17.63
C ALA A 65 0.43 -3.68 16.21
N THR A 66 -0.24 -4.34 15.26
CA THR A 66 -0.25 -3.92 13.86
C THR A 66 -1.26 -2.80 13.60
N PHE A 67 -2.54 -3.04 13.92
CA PHE A 67 -3.64 -2.15 13.54
C PHE A 67 -4.59 -1.81 14.66
N THR A 68 -4.63 -2.63 15.71
CA THR A 68 -5.58 -2.53 16.81
C THR A 68 -4.85 -2.57 18.14
N ASP A 69 -5.50 -2.05 19.18
CA ASP A 69 -5.08 -2.23 20.56
C ASP A 69 -5.42 -3.65 21.08
N GLU A 70 -5.23 -3.86 22.37
CA GLU A 70 -5.50 -5.15 23.04
C GLU A 70 -6.99 -5.50 23.09
N GLU A 71 -7.87 -4.51 23.02
CA GLU A 71 -9.33 -4.65 22.96
C GLU A 71 -9.84 -4.88 21.52
N GLY A 72 -8.97 -4.84 20.52
CA GLY A 72 -9.31 -5.01 19.11
C GLY A 72 -9.82 -3.74 18.43
N VAL A 73 -9.70 -2.59 19.08
CA VAL A 73 -10.09 -1.29 18.52
C VAL A 73 -8.99 -0.78 17.61
N LEU A 74 -9.38 -0.29 16.42
CA LEU A 74 -8.45 0.30 15.45
C LEU A 74 -7.71 1.49 16.07
N PHE A 75 -6.41 1.59 15.81
CA PHE A 75 -5.67 2.78 16.20
C PHE A 75 -6.21 4.01 15.47
N PRO A 76 -6.41 5.14 16.19
CA PRO A 76 -7.03 6.34 15.62
C PRO A 76 -6.21 6.99 14.49
N ASP A 77 -4.91 6.71 14.41
CA ASP A 77 -3.97 7.21 13.41
C ASP A 77 -3.69 6.24 12.26
N ASN A 78 -4.49 5.19 12.10
CA ASN A 78 -4.28 4.20 11.04
C ASN A 78 -4.41 4.79 9.62
N ASP A 79 -5.20 5.83 9.46
CA ASP A 79 -5.34 6.59 8.23
C ASP A 79 -4.03 7.35 7.87
N GLU A 80 -3.45 8.05 8.84
CA GLU A 80 -2.17 8.75 8.67
C GLU A 80 -1.02 7.77 8.42
N ARG A 81 -1.04 6.62 9.08
CA ARG A 81 -0.09 5.53 8.85
C ARG A 81 -0.16 5.01 7.40
N ALA A 82 -1.36 4.90 6.84
CA ALA A 82 -1.56 4.50 5.44
C ALA A 82 -1.06 5.58 4.46
N ILE A 83 -1.33 6.86 4.75
CA ILE A 83 -0.79 8.00 4.00
C ILE A 83 0.74 7.99 4.03
N PHE A 84 1.32 7.93 5.23
CA PHE A 84 2.77 7.90 5.43
C PHE A 84 3.42 6.73 4.69
N PHE A 85 2.83 5.54 4.78
CA PHE A 85 3.34 4.36 4.10
C PHE A 85 3.32 4.52 2.58
N ALA A 86 2.22 5.00 2.00
CA ALA A 86 2.11 5.21 0.57
C ALA A 86 3.18 6.20 0.05
N LYS A 87 3.31 7.36 0.70
CA LYS A 87 4.33 8.37 0.36
C LYS A 87 5.74 7.83 0.58
N GLY A 88 5.97 7.15 1.70
CA GLY A 88 7.28 6.58 2.06
C GLY A 88 7.80 5.54 1.07
N VAL A 89 6.92 4.70 0.54
CA VAL A 89 7.28 3.74 -0.51
C VAL A 89 7.74 4.47 -1.77
N VAL A 90 6.94 5.42 -2.27
CA VAL A 90 7.25 6.13 -3.51
C VAL A 90 8.55 6.93 -3.38
N GLU A 91 8.73 7.68 -2.30
CA GLU A 91 9.95 8.46 -2.08
C GLU A 91 11.19 7.56 -1.92
N THR A 92 11.04 6.38 -1.32
CA THR A 92 12.13 5.40 -1.23
C THR A 92 12.51 4.88 -2.62
N VAL A 93 11.54 4.54 -3.47
CA VAL A 93 11.78 4.08 -4.85
C VAL A 93 12.47 5.17 -5.67
N LYS A 94 12.05 6.43 -5.53
CA LYS A 94 12.71 7.60 -6.17
C LYS A 94 14.18 7.72 -5.74
N LYS A 95 14.47 7.68 -4.43
CA LYS A 95 15.84 7.73 -3.90
C LYS A 95 16.69 6.53 -4.35
N LEU A 96 16.10 5.39 -4.57
CA LEU A 96 16.78 4.22 -5.13
C LEU A 96 17.08 4.37 -6.62
N ASN A 97 16.49 5.35 -7.29
CA ASN A 97 16.52 5.54 -8.75
C ASN A 97 16.21 4.23 -9.48
N TRP A 98 15.18 3.53 -9.02
CA TRP A 98 14.77 2.23 -9.54
C TRP A 98 13.40 2.31 -10.17
N VAL A 99 13.31 1.97 -11.45
CA VAL A 99 12.05 2.01 -12.21
C VAL A 99 11.36 0.64 -12.09
N PRO A 100 10.23 0.53 -11.38
CA PRO A 100 9.43 -0.69 -11.39
C PRO A 100 8.57 -0.76 -12.65
N ASP A 101 8.51 -1.93 -13.30
CA ASP A 101 7.55 -2.19 -14.36
C ASP A 101 6.14 -2.34 -13.78
N ILE A 102 6.03 -3.00 -12.62
CA ILE A 102 4.77 -3.22 -11.90
C ILE A 102 4.96 -2.88 -10.42
N ILE A 103 4.03 -2.10 -9.88
CA ILE A 103 3.80 -1.94 -8.45
C ILE A 103 2.61 -2.81 -8.08
N HIS A 104 2.83 -3.81 -7.21
CA HIS A 104 1.77 -4.67 -6.72
C HIS A 104 1.41 -4.33 -5.28
N VAL A 105 0.19 -3.89 -5.07
CA VAL A 105 -0.34 -3.42 -3.79
C VAL A 105 -1.06 -4.54 -3.06
N HIS A 106 -0.73 -4.75 -1.79
CA HIS A 106 -1.31 -5.77 -0.92
C HIS A 106 -1.86 -5.17 0.37
N GLY A 107 -3.13 -5.45 0.63
CA GLY A 107 -3.80 -5.07 1.88
C GLY A 107 -4.13 -3.58 1.98
N TRP A 108 -5.00 -3.28 2.93
CA TRP A 108 -5.58 -1.95 3.08
C TRP A 108 -4.57 -0.86 3.50
N MET A 109 -3.53 -1.23 4.25
CA MET A 109 -2.48 -0.27 4.67
C MET A 109 -1.73 0.32 3.47
N ALA A 110 -1.65 -0.40 2.36
CA ALA A 110 -1.04 0.05 1.12
C ALA A 110 -2.05 0.62 0.10
N ALA A 111 -3.35 0.58 0.41
CA ALA A 111 -4.42 0.85 -0.55
C ALA A 111 -4.47 2.31 -1.06
N LEU A 112 -3.87 3.25 -0.35
CA LEU A 112 -3.78 4.64 -0.81
C LEU A 112 -2.66 4.86 -1.85
N LEU A 113 -1.72 3.93 -1.99
CA LEU A 113 -0.59 4.08 -2.92
C LEU A 113 -1.03 4.33 -4.37
N PRO A 114 -2.01 3.61 -4.96
CA PRO A 114 -2.50 3.91 -6.30
C PRO A 114 -3.06 5.33 -6.45
N VAL A 115 -3.77 5.83 -5.43
CA VAL A 115 -4.30 7.19 -5.40
C VAL A 115 -3.15 8.21 -5.47
N TYR A 116 -2.15 8.06 -4.60
CA TYR A 116 -0.98 8.93 -4.57
C TYR A 116 -0.19 8.89 -5.88
N MET A 117 -0.01 7.72 -6.47
CA MET A 117 0.66 7.56 -7.77
C MET A 117 -0.07 8.29 -8.90
N LYS A 118 -1.41 8.25 -8.94
CA LYS A 118 -2.21 8.86 -10.01
C LYS A 118 -2.36 10.37 -9.90
N TYR A 119 -2.21 10.95 -8.71
CA TYR A 119 -2.44 12.39 -8.49
C TYR A 119 -1.21 13.12 -7.97
N PHE A 120 -0.68 12.72 -6.81
CA PHE A 120 0.42 13.43 -6.18
C PHE A 120 1.75 13.23 -6.92
N TYR A 121 2.00 12.02 -7.40
CA TYR A 121 3.23 11.65 -8.13
C TYR A 121 3.02 11.52 -9.64
N LYS A 122 1.93 12.04 -10.20
CA LYS A 122 1.57 11.88 -11.62
C LYS A 122 2.63 12.37 -12.60
N ASP A 123 3.39 13.40 -12.22
CA ASP A 123 4.40 14.05 -13.06
C ASP A 123 5.81 13.47 -12.86
N GLU A 124 5.95 12.43 -12.05
CA GLU A 124 7.23 11.76 -11.82
C GLU A 124 7.60 10.86 -13.01
N ALA A 125 8.55 11.31 -13.81
CA ALA A 125 9.00 10.59 -15.01
C ALA A 125 9.45 9.15 -14.73
N LEU A 126 9.94 8.88 -13.51
CA LEU A 126 10.38 7.56 -13.08
C LEU A 126 9.25 6.50 -13.20
N PHE A 127 8.00 6.91 -13.03
CA PHE A 127 6.84 6.00 -12.99
C PHE A 127 5.96 6.09 -14.25
N ALA A 128 6.38 6.80 -15.28
CA ALA A 128 5.56 7.08 -16.47
C ALA A 128 4.96 5.81 -17.13
N ASN A 129 5.68 4.70 -17.10
CA ASN A 129 5.26 3.42 -17.68
C ASN A 129 4.92 2.35 -16.63
N THR A 130 4.99 2.68 -15.35
CA THR A 130 4.72 1.73 -14.26
C THR A 130 3.24 1.37 -14.22
N LYS A 131 2.93 0.07 -14.22
CA LYS A 131 1.58 -0.46 -14.01
C LYS A 131 1.31 -0.69 -12.53
N ILE A 132 0.11 -0.42 -12.09
CA ILE A 132 -0.31 -0.64 -10.70
C ILE A 132 -1.34 -1.76 -10.66
N VAL A 133 -1.06 -2.79 -9.86
CA VAL A 133 -1.95 -3.94 -9.64
C VAL A 133 -2.33 -3.98 -8.17
N THR A 134 -3.62 -4.08 -7.86
CA THR A 134 -4.10 -4.22 -6.47
C THR A 134 -4.63 -5.64 -6.24
N SER A 135 -4.09 -6.31 -5.22
CA SER A 135 -4.68 -7.55 -4.69
C SER A 135 -5.77 -7.25 -3.68
N VAL A 136 -6.95 -7.81 -3.91
CA VAL A 136 -8.11 -7.69 -3.02
C VAL A 136 -8.30 -8.96 -2.22
N TYR A 137 -8.37 -8.81 -0.89
CA TYR A 137 -8.49 -9.90 0.07
C TYR A 137 -9.88 -9.89 0.72
N GLY A 138 -10.33 -11.08 1.17
CA GLY A 138 -11.55 -11.23 1.95
C GLY A 138 -11.41 -10.82 3.42
N GLN A 139 -10.18 -10.62 3.90
CA GLN A 139 -9.92 -10.11 5.25
C GLN A 139 -10.25 -8.62 5.34
N SER A 140 -11.02 -8.23 6.33
CA SER A 140 -11.43 -6.85 6.57
C SER A 140 -11.13 -6.43 8.01
N PHE A 141 -11.35 -5.16 8.30
CA PHE A 141 -11.50 -4.63 9.65
C PHE A 141 -12.92 -4.10 9.82
N ASP A 142 -13.41 -4.08 11.05
CA ASP A 142 -14.72 -3.54 11.40
C ASP A 142 -14.62 -2.03 11.69
N GLY A 143 -15.72 -1.30 11.40
CA GLY A 143 -15.78 0.14 11.63
C GLY A 143 -15.12 0.98 10.52
N ASN A 144 -14.68 2.16 10.90
CA ASN A 144 -14.06 3.14 9.99
C ASN A 144 -12.69 3.56 10.53
N LEU A 145 -11.80 3.97 9.64
CA LEU A 145 -10.65 4.79 10.00
C LEU A 145 -11.14 6.20 10.38
N ASP A 146 -10.21 7.12 10.67
CA ASP A 146 -10.58 8.50 10.96
C ASP A 146 -11.41 9.07 9.80
N MET A 147 -12.56 9.70 10.14
CA MET A 147 -13.49 10.30 9.17
C MET A 147 -12.86 11.48 8.42
N GLU A 148 -11.77 12.05 8.94
CA GLU A 148 -10.99 13.08 8.29
C GLU A 148 -10.04 12.55 7.20
N LEU A 149 -9.98 11.24 6.96
CA LEU A 149 -9.08 10.64 5.96
C LEU A 149 -9.18 11.33 4.60
N MET A 150 -10.40 11.59 4.10
CA MET A 150 -10.57 12.26 2.82
C MET A 150 -9.97 13.66 2.82
N ASN A 151 -10.14 14.43 3.89
CA ASN A 151 -9.59 15.77 4.03
C ASN A 151 -8.06 15.73 4.12
N LYS A 152 -7.49 14.78 4.87
CA LYS A 152 -6.04 14.58 4.98
C LYS A 152 -5.40 14.23 3.64
N VAL A 153 -6.06 13.39 2.83
CA VAL A 153 -5.59 13.04 1.48
C VAL A 153 -5.76 14.22 0.52
N SER A 154 -6.87 14.97 0.61
CA SER A 154 -7.09 16.16 -0.21
C SER A 154 -6.08 17.29 0.09
N PHE A 155 -5.56 17.36 1.30
CA PHE A 155 -4.52 18.31 1.70
C PHE A 155 -3.27 18.20 0.80
N ASP A 156 -2.96 17.01 0.31
CA ASP A 156 -1.88 16.77 -0.65
C ASP A 156 -2.23 17.20 -2.10
N GLY A 157 -3.33 17.95 -2.30
CA GLY A 157 -3.77 18.43 -3.62
C GLY A 157 -4.48 17.38 -4.46
N ILE A 158 -4.91 16.28 -3.86
CA ILE A 158 -5.69 15.23 -4.54
C ILE A 158 -7.16 15.67 -4.58
N PRO A 159 -7.81 15.72 -5.77
CA PRO A 159 -9.18 16.17 -5.88
C PRO A 159 -10.16 15.31 -5.06
N ALA A 160 -11.03 15.95 -4.27
CA ALA A 160 -12.02 15.26 -3.43
C ALA A 160 -12.92 14.29 -4.23
N GLU A 161 -13.31 14.66 -5.44
CA GLU A 161 -14.11 13.82 -6.33
C GLU A 161 -13.41 12.50 -6.70
N ALA A 162 -12.09 12.52 -6.79
CA ALA A 162 -11.30 11.33 -7.10
C ALA A 162 -11.23 10.32 -5.95
N ILE A 163 -11.48 10.77 -4.74
CA ILE A 163 -11.38 10.00 -3.49
C ILE A 163 -12.67 9.99 -2.69
N LYS A 164 -13.81 10.22 -3.36
CA LYS A 164 -15.13 10.30 -2.72
C LYS A 164 -15.47 9.06 -1.88
N ASP A 165 -15.00 7.89 -2.27
CA ASP A 165 -15.19 6.66 -1.48
C ASP A 165 -14.57 6.78 -0.07
N LEU A 166 -13.56 7.65 0.13
CA LEU A 166 -12.92 7.86 1.43
C LEU A 166 -13.72 8.78 2.38
N GLU A 167 -14.86 9.33 1.95
CA GLU A 167 -15.79 10.06 2.83
C GLU A 167 -16.31 9.16 3.96
N THR A 168 -16.44 7.86 3.69
CA THR A 168 -16.73 6.85 4.71
C THR A 168 -15.62 5.81 4.66
N PRO A 169 -14.53 5.97 5.44
CA PRO A 169 -13.31 5.21 5.27
C PRO A 169 -13.36 3.81 5.93
N ASN A 170 -14.38 3.02 5.61
CA ASN A 170 -14.45 1.61 5.94
C ASN A 170 -13.56 0.78 5.01
N TYR A 171 -13.35 -0.48 5.37
CA TYR A 171 -12.50 -1.39 4.60
C TYR A 171 -12.85 -1.42 3.11
N GLU A 172 -14.13 -1.63 2.77
CA GLU A 172 -14.55 -1.76 1.38
C GLU A 172 -14.28 -0.49 0.56
N ASN A 173 -14.55 0.67 1.12
CA ASN A 173 -14.37 1.94 0.43
C ASN A 173 -12.90 2.27 0.21
N ILE A 174 -12.03 1.93 1.16
CA ILE A 174 -10.59 2.06 1.00
C ILE A 174 -10.08 1.15 -0.13
N ILE A 175 -10.57 -0.10 -0.18
CA ILE A 175 -10.21 -1.02 -1.26
C ILE A 175 -10.79 -0.56 -2.60
N LYS A 176 -12.02 -0.03 -2.65
CA LYS A 176 -12.60 0.55 -3.87
C LYS A 176 -11.75 1.70 -4.41
N ALA A 177 -11.31 2.62 -3.53
CA ALA A 177 -10.42 3.70 -3.92
C ALA A 177 -9.10 3.16 -4.52
N SER A 178 -8.51 2.11 -3.92
CA SER A 178 -7.32 1.45 -4.48
C SER A 178 -7.58 0.86 -5.87
N VAL A 179 -8.67 0.11 -6.02
CA VAL A 179 -9.06 -0.52 -7.29
C VAL A 179 -9.31 0.53 -8.38
N LEU A 180 -10.02 1.62 -8.07
CA LEU A 180 -10.31 2.69 -9.04
C LEU A 180 -9.04 3.29 -9.65
N HIS A 181 -7.98 3.41 -8.86
CA HIS A 181 -6.73 4.06 -9.28
C HIS A 181 -5.64 3.07 -9.72
N SER A 182 -5.93 1.77 -9.72
CA SER A 182 -5.04 0.73 -10.26
C SER A 182 -5.31 0.46 -11.74
N ASP A 183 -4.33 -0.13 -12.42
CA ASP A 183 -4.46 -0.53 -13.83
C ASP A 183 -5.10 -1.91 -13.95
N ALA A 184 -4.93 -2.78 -12.94
CA ALA A 184 -5.52 -4.11 -12.87
C ALA A 184 -5.74 -4.58 -11.44
N VAL A 185 -6.49 -5.68 -11.29
CA VAL A 185 -6.88 -6.24 -10.00
C VAL A 185 -6.56 -7.73 -9.95
N ILE A 186 -6.15 -8.22 -8.78
CA ILE A 186 -6.06 -9.65 -8.49
C ILE A 186 -6.99 -9.98 -7.33
N VAL A 187 -7.88 -10.93 -7.53
CA VAL A 187 -8.71 -11.49 -6.46
C VAL A 187 -7.84 -12.48 -5.68
N ALA A 188 -7.40 -12.10 -4.49
CA ALA A 188 -6.41 -12.85 -3.71
C ALA A 188 -7.03 -13.71 -2.59
N SER A 189 -8.34 -13.80 -2.54
CA SER A 189 -9.09 -14.69 -1.62
C SER A 189 -10.18 -15.45 -2.36
N GLU A 190 -10.47 -16.66 -1.92
CA GLU A 190 -11.51 -17.51 -2.48
C GLU A 190 -12.91 -16.86 -2.41
N ALA A 191 -13.15 -16.10 -1.34
CA ALA A 191 -14.38 -15.36 -1.16
C ALA A 191 -14.09 -13.89 -0.86
N LEU A 192 -14.79 -13.02 -1.53
CA LEU A 192 -14.91 -11.59 -1.26
C LEU A 192 -16.35 -11.26 -0.87
N SER A 193 -16.57 -10.09 -0.28
CA SER A 193 -17.94 -9.61 -0.08
C SER A 193 -18.65 -9.45 -1.43
N PRO A 194 -19.97 -9.68 -1.49
CA PRO A 194 -20.75 -9.46 -2.74
C PRO A 194 -20.59 -8.04 -3.31
N SER A 195 -20.43 -7.05 -2.43
CA SER A 195 -20.21 -5.66 -2.82
C SER A 195 -18.89 -5.48 -3.55
N LEU A 196 -17.79 -6.00 -3.03
CA LEU A 196 -16.47 -5.92 -3.67
C LEU A 196 -16.41 -6.73 -4.95
N THR A 197 -17.01 -7.92 -5.00
CA THR A 197 -17.08 -8.73 -6.21
C THR A 197 -17.77 -7.97 -7.34
N LYS A 198 -18.98 -7.47 -7.08
CA LYS A 198 -19.73 -6.67 -8.03
C LYS A 198 -18.98 -5.41 -8.48
N PHE A 199 -18.30 -4.76 -7.54
CA PHE A 199 -17.52 -3.56 -7.84
C PHE A 199 -16.35 -3.86 -8.79
N ILE A 200 -15.57 -4.91 -8.53
CA ILE A 200 -14.46 -5.33 -9.39
C ILE A 200 -14.95 -5.64 -10.80
N GLU A 201 -16.02 -6.43 -10.93
CA GLU A 201 -16.63 -6.78 -12.23
C GLU A 201 -17.12 -5.53 -12.99
N SER A 202 -17.76 -4.58 -12.28
CA SER A 202 -18.26 -3.34 -12.89
C SER A 202 -17.17 -2.33 -13.25
N SER A 203 -15.99 -2.42 -12.65
CA SER A 203 -14.88 -1.50 -12.90
C SER A 203 -14.32 -1.56 -14.32
N LYS A 204 -14.62 -2.63 -15.06
CA LYS A 204 -14.12 -2.92 -16.42
C LYS A 204 -12.58 -3.00 -16.50
N LYS A 205 -11.90 -3.12 -15.38
CA LYS A 205 -10.44 -3.30 -15.33
C LYS A 205 -10.08 -4.75 -15.60
N PRO A 206 -8.93 -5.02 -16.21
CA PRO A 206 -8.39 -6.36 -16.25
C PRO A 206 -8.31 -6.92 -14.83
N PHE A 207 -8.85 -8.11 -14.60
CA PHE A 207 -8.68 -8.74 -13.31
C PHE A 207 -8.36 -10.23 -13.43
N LEU A 208 -7.56 -10.73 -12.48
CA LEU A 208 -7.26 -12.13 -12.31
C LEU A 208 -8.18 -12.69 -11.23
N PRO A 209 -9.04 -13.68 -11.52
CA PRO A 209 -9.80 -14.42 -10.52
C PRO A 209 -8.89 -15.14 -9.51
N PHE A 210 -9.45 -15.52 -8.38
CA PHE A 210 -8.71 -16.27 -7.37
C PHE A 210 -8.04 -17.51 -7.97
N ALA A 211 -6.75 -17.63 -7.72
CA ALA A 211 -5.95 -18.80 -8.09
C ALA A 211 -5.53 -19.55 -6.83
N SER A 212 -5.72 -20.85 -6.82
CA SER A 212 -5.33 -21.73 -5.71
C SER A 212 -3.82 -21.71 -5.47
N LYS A 213 -3.40 -22.15 -4.26
CA LYS A 213 -2.01 -22.07 -3.80
C LYS A 213 -0.99 -22.76 -4.73
N ASP A 214 -1.40 -23.80 -5.42
CA ASP A 214 -0.58 -24.56 -6.38
C ASP A 214 -0.48 -23.89 -7.76
N LYS A 215 -1.37 -22.96 -8.10
CA LYS A 215 -1.45 -22.30 -9.42
C LYS A 215 -1.15 -20.80 -9.39
N PHE A 216 -1.14 -20.14 -8.21
CA PHE A 216 -1.06 -18.69 -8.16
C PHE A 216 0.22 -18.13 -8.79
N ALA A 217 1.37 -18.80 -8.63
CA ALA A 217 2.64 -18.31 -9.15
C ALA A 217 2.65 -18.22 -10.68
N GLU A 218 2.12 -19.24 -11.36
CA GLU A 218 1.97 -19.27 -12.82
C GLU A 218 0.92 -18.22 -13.26
N ALA A 219 -0.25 -18.24 -12.64
CA ALA A 219 -1.34 -17.31 -12.96
C ALA A 219 -0.93 -15.84 -12.81
N TYR A 220 -0.22 -15.49 -11.73
CA TYR A 220 0.29 -14.12 -11.52
C TYR A 220 1.35 -13.75 -12.56
N THR A 221 2.28 -14.68 -12.85
CA THR A 221 3.32 -14.45 -13.85
C THR A 221 2.73 -14.15 -15.22
N ASP A 222 1.75 -14.94 -15.64
CA ASP A 222 1.09 -14.75 -16.94
C ASP A 222 0.22 -13.48 -16.96
N PHE A 223 -0.40 -13.15 -15.84
CA PHE A 223 -1.16 -11.90 -15.71
C PHE A 223 -0.24 -10.68 -15.83
N TYR A 224 0.90 -10.66 -15.14
CA TYR A 224 1.88 -9.59 -15.25
C TYR A 224 2.44 -9.43 -16.67
N LYS A 225 2.76 -10.54 -17.35
CA LYS A 225 3.21 -10.47 -18.74
C LYS A 225 2.18 -9.80 -19.65
N LYS A 226 0.88 -10.13 -19.48
CA LYS A 226 -0.21 -9.49 -20.22
C LYS A 226 -0.36 -8.01 -19.93
N MET A 227 -0.03 -7.57 -18.71
CA MET A 227 -0.08 -6.15 -18.32
C MET A 227 1.06 -5.33 -18.94
N LEU A 228 2.16 -5.95 -19.32
CA LEU A 228 3.35 -5.30 -19.87
C LEU A 228 3.40 -5.30 -21.41
N LEU A 229 2.47 -6.00 -22.06
CA LEU A 229 2.27 -5.99 -23.53
C LEU A 229 1.39 -4.82 -23.97
#